data_f372baa28d50c63dec3dd1f62298ec06
#
_entry.id   f372baa28d50c63dec3dd1f62298ec06
#
_cell.length_a   1.000
_cell.length_b   1.000
_cell.length_c   1.000
_cell.angle_alpha   90.00
_cell.angle_beta   90.00
_cell.angle_gamma   90.00
#
_symmetry.space_group_name_H-M   'P 1'
#
loop_
_entity.id
_entity.type
_entity.pdbx_description
1 polymer ?
#
loop_
_entity_poly.entity_id
_entity_poly.type
_entity_poly.pdbx_seq_one_letter_code
_entity_poly.pdbx_strand_id
1 'polypeptide(L)'
;MMAQTGYGCVTALYDCRSKQEYIYRTNRIREISGGSELLANVYGMFFRAAEKKGLRINSDWRSGADFSVRSFAESGFDGEVIYEGGGNLFIMYKSRETYIRANRIFSRMLLEKTYTISVIAACVETTDNFKEDRTRLYNENSRIKSTDWISVPCNTLPITQVDRDTFMPIVKKEDNCSLSRESVLKRKAFEKSAEVGEMFLDDISGEENKGTESLLAVIYVDGNAMSKKVKACTENISGYTECTSALRRFSISTDKSFVERPISAIKAKLAERTDGRHKFRRVIAGGDEITLICNARAALDVVTAYFSALDEENRSLPDDQKNYACAGIAIAHSHAPFSDVYEIAEQCCESGKKKSRAQDSRVNYVDFHFCRSGITNDMETIRETQEAGLTARPYEVSAELSEFISAGQRLSAIGRANIKDLAAAMIKGDSYYRFEVERIKSRYPAAGLDSGDEKLRKLIFDIAQVYDIWFAKTETDEQEASE
;
A
#
# COMPACT_ATOMS: atom_id res chain seq x y z
N MET A 1 11.58 -36.36 22.46
CA MET A 1 11.12 -35.51 23.58
C MET A 1 11.72 -34.13 23.35
N MET A 2 10.89 -33.14 23.00
CA MET A 2 11.33 -31.76 22.87
C MET A 2 11.60 -31.22 24.29
N ALA A 3 12.73 -30.54 24.46
CA ALA A 3 13.06 -29.87 25.72
C ALA A 3 12.04 -28.73 25.89
N GLN A 4 11.08 -28.87 26.82
CA GLN A 4 10.27 -27.74 27.27
C GLN A 4 11.22 -26.78 28.00
N THR A 5 11.18 -25.48 27.63
CA THR A 5 11.74 -24.48 28.52
C THR A 5 11.08 -24.68 29.87
N GLY A 6 11.81 -24.81 30.97
CA GLY A 6 11.25 -25.03 32.29
C GLY A 6 10.32 -23.92 32.80
N TYR A 7 9.88 -22.98 31.93
CA TYR A 7 9.11 -21.78 32.27
C TYR A 7 7.60 -21.87 31.97
N GLY A 8 7.12 -22.87 31.20
CA GLY A 8 5.68 -23.04 30.89
C GLY A 8 5.05 -21.91 30.07
N CYS A 9 5.88 -21.06 29.44
CA CYS A 9 5.43 -19.97 28.57
C CYS A 9 4.85 -20.49 27.25
N VAL A 10 3.95 -19.71 26.66
CA VAL A 10 3.39 -19.97 25.33
C VAL A 10 3.62 -18.78 24.41
N THR A 11 3.99 -19.07 23.16
CA THR A 11 4.15 -18.04 22.13
C THR A 11 2.93 -18.04 21.22
N ALA A 12 2.40 -16.85 20.93
CA ALA A 12 1.23 -16.66 20.10
C ALA A 12 1.54 -15.75 18.89
N LEU A 13 0.87 -16.06 17.79
CA LEU A 13 0.83 -15.25 16.57
C LEU A 13 -0.60 -14.79 16.36
N TYR A 14 -0.79 -13.49 16.26
CA TYR A 14 -2.03 -12.86 15.80
C TYR A 14 -1.84 -12.35 14.37
N ASP A 15 -2.78 -12.68 13.49
CA ASP A 15 -2.73 -12.34 12.07
C ASP A 15 -4.09 -11.80 11.63
N CYS A 16 -4.13 -10.54 11.19
CA CYS A 16 -5.34 -9.90 10.67
C CYS A 16 -5.67 -10.45 9.28
N ARG A 17 -6.90 -11.00 9.13
CA ARG A 17 -7.42 -11.50 7.86
C ARG A 17 -8.12 -10.40 7.07
N SER A 18 -8.13 -10.58 5.73
CA SER A 18 -8.96 -9.77 4.81
C SER A 18 -8.87 -8.26 5.10
N LYS A 19 -7.66 -7.77 5.31
CA LYS A 19 -7.41 -6.35 5.64
C LYS A 19 -8.00 -5.43 4.58
N GLN A 20 -7.72 -5.72 3.33
CA GLN A 20 -8.19 -4.96 2.17
C GLN A 20 -9.72 -5.01 2.08
N GLU A 21 -10.32 -6.20 2.20
CA GLU A 21 -11.78 -6.35 2.22
C GLU A 21 -12.42 -5.51 3.34
N TYR A 22 -11.83 -5.49 4.53
CA TYR A 22 -12.32 -4.63 5.61
C TYR A 22 -12.20 -3.15 5.25
N ILE A 23 -11.06 -2.69 4.76
CA ILE A 23 -10.82 -1.27 4.43
C ILE A 23 -11.76 -0.82 3.31
N TYR A 24 -11.82 -1.57 2.21
CA TYR A 24 -12.48 -1.19 0.96
C TYR A 24 -13.91 -1.71 0.80
N ARG A 25 -14.53 -2.26 1.85
CA ARG A 25 -15.93 -2.75 1.79
C ARG A 25 -16.94 -1.68 1.39
N THR A 26 -16.63 -0.43 1.57
CA THR A 26 -17.43 0.71 1.11
C THR A 26 -16.59 1.64 0.25
N ASN A 27 -17.21 2.31 -0.72
CA ASN A 27 -16.52 3.32 -1.54
C ASN A 27 -16.51 4.72 -0.92
N ARG A 28 -16.74 4.82 0.40
CA ARG A 28 -16.80 6.08 1.13
C ARG A 28 -15.45 6.37 1.77
N ILE A 29 -14.76 7.41 1.30
CA ILE A 29 -13.38 7.72 1.74
C ILE A 29 -13.23 7.85 3.26
N ARG A 30 -14.22 8.44 3.96
CA ARG A 30 -14.21 8.52 5.42
C ARG A 30 -14.19 7.14 6.08
N GLU A 31 -14.87 6.17 5.48
CA GLU A 31 -14.94 4.80 5.98
C GLU A 31 -13.68 4.02 5.61
N ILE A 32 -13.14 4.22 4.40
CA ILE A 32 -11.87 3.65 3.96
C ILE A 32 -10.73 4.09 4.89
N SER A 33 -10.62 5.41 5.10
CA SER A 33 -9.57 5.98 5.96
C SER A 33 -9.74 5.59 7.42
N GLY A 34 -10.95 5.62 7.93
CA GLY A 34 -11.23 5.16 9.28
C GLY A 34 -11.04 3.66 9.48
N GLY A 35 -11.29 2.87 8.42
CA GLY A 35 -11.00 1.44 8.41
C GLY A 35 -9.50 1.15 8.50
N SER A 36 -8.71 1.90 7.73
CA SER A 36 -7.25 1.84 7.79
C SER A 36 -6.72 2.24 9.18
N GLU A 37 -7.23 3.33 9.76
CA GLU A 37 -6.85 3.78 11.11
C GLU A 37 -7.17 2.73 12.18
N LEU A 38 -8.35 2.08 12.11
CA LEU A 38 -8.70 1.01 13.02
C LEU A 38 -7.77 -0.18 12.88
N LEU A 39 -7.41 -0.53 11.66
CA LEU A 39 -6.51 -1.65 11.39
C LEU A 39 -5.08 -1.37 11.86
N ALA A 40 -4.56 -0.17 11.59
CA ALA A 40 -3.23 0.26 12.03
C ALA A 40 -3.10 0.27 13.56
N ASN A 41 -4.18 0.61 14.27
CA ASN A 41 -4.21 0.69 15.73
C ASN A 41 -4.77 -0.55 16.44
N VAL A 42 -5.04 -1.64 15.72
CA VAL A 42 -5.75 -2.81 16.28
C VAL A 42 -5.04 -3.40 17.48
N TYR A 43 -3.73 -3.57 17.43
CA TYR A 43 -2.93 -4.09 18.54
C TYR A 43 -2.77 -3.09 19.66
N GLY A 44 -2.59 -1.81 19.37
CA GLY A 44 -2.58 -0.75 20.37
C GLY A 44 -3.92 -0.66 21.15
N MET A 45 -5.05 -0.84 20.46
CA MET A 45 -6.37 -0.94 21.13
C MET A 45 -6.47 -2.18 22.02
N PHE A 46 -5.91 -3.31 21.58
CA PHE A 46 -5.84 -4.53 22.36
C PHE A 46 -5.04 -4.34 23.65
N PHE A 47 -3.84 -3.77 23.58
CA PHE A 47 -3.00 -3.54 24.77
C PHE A 47 -3.69 -2.65 25.80
N ARG A 48 -4.32 -1.56 25.36
CA ARG A 48 -5.13 -0.70 26.24
C ARG A 48 -6.34 -1.42 26.85
N ALA A 49 -6.97 -2.32 26.10
CA ALA A 49 -8.09 -3.12 26.63
C ALA A 49 -7.62 -4.18 27.63
N ALA A 50 -6.47 -4.79 27.40
CA ALA A 50 -5.82 -5.75 28.29
C ALA A 50 -5.47 -5.10 29.64
N GLU A 51 -4.81 -3.95 29.60
CA GLU A 51 -4.43 -3.17 30.79
C GLU A 51 -5.65 -2.81 31.66
N LYS A 52 -6.73 -2.30 31.03
CA LYS A 52 -8.00 -2.01 31.74
C LYS A 52 -8.64 -3.21 32.41
N LYS A 53 -8.30 -4.42 31.99
CA LYS A 53 -8.77 -5.69 32.55
C LYS A 53 -7.74 -6.34 33.47
N GLY A 54 -6.69 -5.60 33.86
CA GLY A 54 -5.65 -6.08 34.73
C GLY A 54 -4.78 -7.17 34.14
N LEU A 55 -4.59 -7.15 32.81
CA LEU A 55 -3.63 -7.99 32.09
C LEU A 55 -2.50 -7.11 31.60
N ARG A 56 -1.31 -7.25 32.19
CA ARG A 56 -0.16 -6.40 31.92
C ARG A 56 0.66 -6.97 30.77
N ILE A 57 0.63 -6.29 29.60
CA ILE A 57 1.40 -6.66 28.44
C ILE A 57 2.50 -5.61 28.23
N ASN A 58 3.77 -6.05 28.18
CA ASN A 58 4.87 -5.21 27.76
C ASN A 58 4.82 -5.06 26.23
N SER A 59 4.46 -3.87 25.75
CA SER A 59 4.38 -3.55 24.32
C SER A 59 5.52 -2.66 23.83
N ASP A 60 6.53 -2.39 24.66
CA ASP A 60 7.66 -1.51 24.34
C ASP A 60 8.79 -2.24 23.59
N TRP A 61 8.42 -3.00 22.56
CA TRP A 61 9.38 -3.77 21.76
C TRP A 61 10.23 -2.91 20.82
N ARG A 62 9.79 -1.67 20.54
CA ARG A 62 10.50 -0.72 19.66
C ARG A 62 11.61 0.06 20.39
N SER A 63 11.70 -0.02 21.70
CA SER A 63 12.76 0.66 22.49
C SER A 63 14.17 0.14 22.23
N GLY A 64 14.30 -0.99 21.51
CA GLY A 64 15.58 -1.62 21.20
C GLY A 64 16.11 -2.55 22.29
N ALA A 65 15.34 -2.74 23.38
CA ALA A 65 15.69 -3.73 24.41
C ALA A 65 15.62 -5.16 23.85
N ASP A 66 16.61 -5.97 24.17
CA ASP A 66 16.63 -7.37 23.78
C ASP A 66 15.55 -8.16 24.53
N PHE A 67 14.85 -9.04 23.80
CA PHE A 67 13.88 -9.95 24.39
C PHE A 67 14.58 -11.21 24.89
N SER A 68 14.29 -11.61 26.13
CA SER A 68 14.76 -12.86 26.71
C SER A 68 13.62 -13.61 27.37
N VAL A 69 13.45 -14.89 27.04
CA VAL A 69 12.44 -15.78 27.63
C VAL A 69 12.56 -15.82 29.15
N ARG A 70 13.80 -15.93 29.67
CA ARG A 70 14.08 -15.96 31.10
C ARG A 70 13.67 -14.66 31.79
N SER A 71 14.14 -13.52 31.27
CA SER A 71 13.80 -12.20 31.82
C SER A 71 12.30 -11.94 31.82
N PHE A 72 11.61 -12.36 30.76
CA PHE A 72 10.15 -12.29 30.69
C PHE A 72 9.50 -13.20 31.75
N ALA A 73 9.92 -14.46 31.87
CA ALA A 73 9.35 -15.39 32.85
C ALA A 73 9.49 -14.89 34.29
N GLU A 74 10.59 -14.23 34.63
CA GLU A 74 10.87 -13.62 35.92
C GLU A 74 10.22 -12.23 36.11
N SER A 75 9.72 -11.60 35.05
CA SER A 75 9.12 -10.26 35.05
C SER A 75 7.74 -10.22 35.73
N GLY A 76 7.26 -8.99 36.01
CA GLY A 76 5.91 -8.78 36.51
C GLY A 76 4.83 -8.69 35.42
N PHE A 77 5.15 -8.88 34.13
CA PHE A 77 4.22 -8.84 33.01
C PHE A 77 3.55 -10.20 32.77
N ASP A 78 2.31 -10.17 32.29
CA ASP A 78 1.54 -11.35 31.91
C ASP A 78 1.81 -11.77 30.46
N GLY A 79 2.21 -10.78 29.62
CA GLY A 79 2.62 -10.98 28.22
C GLY A 79 3.70 -9.99 27.82
N GLU A 80 4.47 -10.35 26.79
CA GLU A 80 5.48 -9.46 26.20
C GLU A 80 5.47 -9.58 24.69
N VAL A 81 5.38 -8.43 24.01
CA VAL A 81 5.45 -8.37 22.55
C VAL A 81 6.86 -8.69 22.11
N ILE A 82 7.00 -9.73 21.30
CA ILE A 82 8.28 -10.12 20.70
C ILE A 82 8.60 -9.15 19.56
N TYR A 83 7.69 -9.05 18.58
CA TYR A 83 7.73 -8.04 17.51
C TYR A 83 6.36 -7.93 16.83
N GLU A 84 6.16 -6.84 16.10
CA GLU A 84 5.03 -6.60 15.21
C GLU A 84 5.56 -6.26 13.81
N GLY A 85 4.91 -6.76 12.76
CA GLY A 85 5.28 -6.44 11.38
C GLY A 85 4.37 -7.12 10.36
N GLY A 86 4.10 -6.45 9.23
CA GLY A 86 3.25 -6.96 8.16
C GLY A 86 1.81 -7.30 8.59
N GLY A 87 1.33 -6.66 9.68
CA GLY A 87 0.01 -6.95 10.27
C GLY A 87 -0.04 -8.20 11.15
N ASN A 88 1.12 -8.77 11.47
CA ASN A 88 1.28 -9.86 12.41
C ASN A 88 1.81 -9.33 13.74
N LEU A 89 1.30 -9.89 14.84
CA LEU A 89 1.81 -9.64 16.18
C LEU A 89 2.29 -10.96 16.79
N PHE A 90 3.57 -10.99 17.16
CA PHE A 90 4.14 -12.09 17.94
C PHE A 90 4.25 -11.67 19.39
N ILE A 91 3.68 -12.47 20.28
CA ILE A 91 3.61 -12.17 21.71
C ILE A 91 3.83 -13.45 22.52
N MET A 92 4.58 -13.37 23.60
CA MET A 92 4.75 -14.44 24.57
C MET A 92 3.86 -14.19 25.78
N TYR A 93 3.20 -15.22 26.28
CA TYR A 93 2.41 -15.21 27.52
C TYR A 93 3.01 -16.17 28.53
N LYS A 94 2.80 -15.88 29.82
CA LYS A 94 3.30 -16.71 30.92
C LYS A 94 2.68 -18.09 30.97
N SER A 95 1.43 -18.23 30.51
CA SER A 95 0.72 -19.51 30.48
C SER A 95 -0.35 -19.56 29.41
N ARG A 96 -0.87 -20.75 29.13
CA ARG A 96 -2.00 -20.94 28.22
C ARG A 96 -3.29 -20.30 28.75
N GLU A 97 -3.50 -20.25 30.07
CA GLU A 97 -4.62 -19.56 30.68
C GLU A 97 -4.55 -18.05 30.41
N THR A 98 -3.37 -17.47 30.56
CA THR A 98 -3.13 -16.06 30.25
C THR A 98 -3.43 -15.76 28.79
N TYR A 99 -2.98 -16.60 27.85
CA TYR A 99 -3.30 -16.52 26.43
C TYR A 99 -4.83 -16.58 26.18
N ILE A 100 -5.54 -17.52 26.79
CA ILE A 100 -6.99 -17.63 26.64
C ILE A 100 -7.70 -16.37 27.19
N ARG A 101 -7.25 -15.86 28.34
CA ARG A 101 -7.76 -14.60 28.90
C ARG A 101 -7.51 -13.43 27.98
N ALA A 102 -6.32 -13.32 27.39
CA ALA A 102 -5.95 -12.30 26.42
C ALA A 102 -6.87 -12.35 25.19
N ASN A 103 -7.10 -13.54 24.62
CA ASN A 103 -7.99 -13.72 23.48
C ASN A 103 -9.43 -13.31 23.75
N ARG A 104 -9.97 -13.61 24.92
CA ARG A 104 -11.33 -13.17 25.31
C ARG A 104 -11.43 -11.64 25.36
N ILE A 105 -10.40 -10.97 25.88
CA ILE A 105 -10.34 -9.50 25.92
C ILE A 105 -10.24 -8.96 24.48
N PHE A 106 -9.36 -9.54 23.67
CA PHE A 106 -9.12 -9.11 22.29
C PHE A 106 -10.36 -9.29 21.41
N SER A 107 -10.98 -10.47 21.41
CA SER A 107 -12.19 -10.75 20.63
C SER A 107 -13.33 -9.80 21.00
N ARG A 108 -13.52 -9.53 22.30
CA ARG A 108 -14.51 -8.55 22.75
C ARG A 108 -14.19 -7.13 22.26
N MET A 109 -12.93 -6.72 22.35
CA MET A 109 -12.49 -5.41 21.89
C MET A 109 -12.69 -5.29 20.38
N LEU A 110 -12.34 -6.30 19.57
CA LEU A 110 -12.57 -6.32 18.13
C LEU A 110 -14.06 -6.10 17.81
N LEU A 111 -14.95 -6.86 18.44
CA LEU A 111 -16.39 -6.73 18.24
C LEU A 111 -16.91 -5.33 18.62
N GLU A 112 -16.45 -4.78 19.74
CA GLU A 112 -16.90 -3.47 20.23
C GLU A 112 -16.36 -2.28 19.42
N LYS A 113 -15.11 -2.37 18.91
CA LYS A 113 -14.38 -1.24 18.33
C LYS A 113 -14.25 -1.28 16.83
N THR A 114 -14.29 -2.46 16.22
CA THR A 114 -14.09 -2.65 14.79
C THR A 114 -15.27 -3.36 14.12
N TYR A 115 -16.00 -4.16 14.89
CA TYR A 115 -17.15 -4.97 14.53
C TYR A 115 -16.82 -6.20 13.69
N THR A 116 -16.07 -6.07 12.60
CA THR A 116 -15.87 -7.14 11.61
C THR A 116 -14.41 -7.47 11.32
N ILE A 117 -13.43 -6.75 11.91
CA ILE A 117 -12.03 -7.18 11.78
C ILE A 117 -11.90 -8.59 12.36
N SER A 118 -11.39 -9.49 11.51
CA SER A 118 -11.10 -10.88 11.89
C SER A 118 -9.61 -11.05 12.10
N VAL A 119 -9.26 -11.66 13.25
CA VAL A 119 -7.87 -11.97 13.60
C VAL A 119 -7.77 -13.45 13.92
N ILE A 120 -6.82 -14.14 13.31
CA ILE A 120 -6.44 -15.50 13.68
C ILE A 120 -5.48 -15.40 14.86
N ALA A 121 -5.67 -16.26 15.84
CA ALA A 121 -4.79 -16.40 16.97
C ALA A 121 -4.26 -17.84 17.04
N ALA A 122 -3.03 -18.06 16.62
CA ALA A 122 -2.30 -19.31 16.76
C ALA A 122 -1.45 -19.28 18.02
N CYS A 123 -1.27 -20.42 18.69
CA CYS A 123 -0.49 -20.52 19.93
C CYS A 123 0.22 -21.88 20.01
N VAL A 124 1.49 -21.84 20.40
CA VAL A 124 2.32 -23.04 20.65
C VAL A 124 3.03 -22.90 22.00
N GLU A 125 3.38 -24.04 22.60
CA GLU A 125 4.28 -24.05 23.75
C GLU A 125 5.65 -23.58 23.33
N THR A 126 6.24 -22.67 24.11
CA THR A 126 7.54 -22.10 23.82
C THR A 126 8.65 -23.13 24.09
N THR A 127 9.54 -23.28 23.12
CA THR A 127 10.76 -24.10 23.24
C THR A 127 11.99 -23.20 23.41
N ASP A 128 13.18 -23.78 23.42
CA ASP A 128 14.45 -23.02 23.39
C ASP A 128 14.86 -22.59 21.97
N ASN A 129 14.06 -22.95 20.96
CA ASN A 129 14.33 -22.68 19.54
C ASN A 129 13.25 -21.81 18.91
N PHE A 130 13.55 -20.52 18.78
CA PHE A 130 12.62 -19.55 18.18
C PHE A 130 12.20 -19.90 16.74
N LYS A 131 13.10 -20.43 15.92
CA LYS A 131 12.78 -20.78 14.52
C LYS A 131 11.79 -21.93 14.45
N GLU A 132 11.92 -22.88 15.34
CA GLU A 132 10.97 -24.01 15.45
C GLU A 132 9.61 -23.51 15.91
N ASP A 133 9.56 -22.70 16.97
CA ASP A 133 8.32 -22.11 17.48
C ASP A 133 7.64 -21.27 16.41
N ARG A 134 8.40 -20.44 15.68
CA ARG A 134 7.89 -19.66 14.55
C ARG A 134 7.31 -20.53 13.46
N THR A 135 7.98 -21.61 13.08
CA THR A 135 7.51 -22.54 12.04
C THR A 135 6.20 -23.21 12.49
N ARG A 136 6.15 -23.67 13.74
CA ARG A 136 4.94 -24.29 14.34
C ARG A 136 3.77 -23.29 14.38
N LEU A 137 4.04 -22.02 14.72
CA LEU A 137 3.04 -20.96 14.73
C LEU A 137 2.47 -20.69 13.34
N TYR A 138 3.31 -20.60 12.30
CA TYR A 138 2.84 -20.42 10.94
C TYR A 138 2.06 -21.62 10.40
N ASN A 139 2.46 -22.84 10.75
CA ASN A 139 1.72 -24.06 10.40
C ASN A 139 0.34 -24.06 11.07
N GLU A 140 0.27 -23.71 12.36
CA GLU A 140 -1.01 -23.64 13.08
C GLU A 140 -1.89 -22.49 12.55
N ASN A 141 -1.30 -21.33 12.24
CA ASN A 141 -2.00 -20.22 11.58
C ASN A 141 -2.58 -20.65 10.23
N SER A 142 -1.80 -21.36 9.41
CA SER A 142 -2.25 -21.88 8.11
C SER A 142 -3.37 -22.91 8.27
N ARG A 143 -3.27 -23.79 9.28
CA ARG A 143 -4.31 -24.76 9.61
C ARG A 143 -5.63 -24.05 10.00
N ILE A 144 -5.55 -23.01 10.82
CA ILE A 144 -6.75 -22.22 11.21
C ILE A 144 -7.30 -21.47 9.98
N LYS A 145 -6.43 -20.92 9.13
CA LYS A 145 -6.85 -20.24 7.88
C LYS A 145 -7.60 -21.15 6.92
N SER A 146 -7.26 -22.43 6.88
CA SER A 146 -7.94 -23.42 6.02
C SER A 146 -9.31 -23.85 6.56
N THR A 147 -9.65 -23.53 7.79
CA THR A 147 -10.99 -23.74 8.36
C THR A 147 -11.84 -22.51 8.05
N ASP A 148 -12.95 -22.69 7.31
CA ASP A 148 -13.85 -21.61 6.87
C ASP A 148 -14.70 -21.00 8.02
N TRP A 149 -14.06 -20.64 9.11
CA TRP A 149 -14.73 -19.95 10.20
C TRP A 149 -14.75 -18.44 9.92
N ILE A 150 -15.77 -17.99 9.21
CA ILE A 150 -16.09 -16.56 9.11
C ILE A 150 -17.07 -16.23 10.23
N SER A 151 -16.62 -15.50 11.23
CA SER A 151 -17.50 -14.95 12.25
C SER A 151 -18.14 -13.66 11.70
N VAL A 152 -19.35 -13.78 11.20
CA VAL A 152 -20.19 -12.61 10.91
C VAL A 152 -20.98 -12.26 12.17
N PRO A 153 -20.86 -11.03 12.70
CA PRO A 153 -21.43 -10.67 13.99
C PRO A 153 -22.97 -10.67 14.04
N CYS A 154 -23.66 -10.70 12.93
CA CYS A 154 -25.12 -10.71 12.90
C CYS A 154 -25.70 -11.39 11.67
N ASN A 155 -26.87 -11.99 11.85
CA ASN A 155 -27.75 -12.39 10.77
C ASN A 155 -28.76 -11.26 10.50
N THR A 156 -28.97 -10.94 9.24
CA THR A 156 -30.04 -10.04 8.82
C THR A 156 -31.38 -10.78 8.83
N LEU A 157 -32.36 -10.24 9.54
CA LEU A 157 -33.74 -10.70 9.44
C LEU A 157 -34.39 -10.10 8.17
N PRO A 158 -35.35 -10.76 7.52
CA PRO A 158 -36.02 -10.25 6.31
C PRO A 158 -36.67 -8.86 6.45
N ILE A 159 -37.01 -8.47 7.69
CA ILE A 159 -37.59 -7.17 8.02
C ILE A 159 -36.57 -6.07 8.30
N THR A 160 -35.29 -6.41 8.34
CA THR A 160 -34.21 -5.47 8.69
C THR A 160 -33.76 -4.71 7.44
N GLN A 161 -33.77 -3.38 7.49
CA GLN A 161 -33.12 -2.58 6.47
C GLN A 161 -31.60 -2.75 6.58
N VAL A 162 -30.96 -2.97 5.42
CA VAL A 162 -29.51 -3.17 5.32
C VAL A 162 -28.84 -2.00 4.62
N ASP A 163 -27.62 -1.71 5.02
CA ASP A 163 -26.70 -0.83 4.31
C ASP A 163 -26.34 -1.45 2.95
N ARG A 164 -26.43 -0.68 1.88
CA ARG A 164 -26.23 -1.15 0.50
C ARG A 164 -24.81 -1.64 0.22
N ASP A 165 -23.82 -1.06 0.90
CA ASP A 165 -22.42 -1.37 0.66
C ASP A 165 -21.94 -2.55 1.55
N THR A 166 -22.36 -2.58 2.80
CA THR A 166 -21.90 -3.62 3.76
C THR A 166 -22.84 -4.81 3.86
N PHE A 167 -24.07 -4.71 3.35
CA PHE A 167 -25.17 -5.69 3.53
C PHE A 167 -25.48 -6.01 4.99
N MET A 168 -25.09 -5.12 5.91
CA MET A 168 -25.34 -5.25 7.35
C MET A 168 -26.52 -4.38 7.79
N PRO A 169 -27.16 -4.71 8.95
CA PRO A 169 -28.26 -3.90 9.49
C PRO A 169 -27.87 -2.42 9.65
N ILE A 170 -28.78 -1.54 9.24
CA ILE A 170 -28.64 -0.10 9.44
C ILE A 170 -28.84 0.21 10.92
N VAL A 171 -27.89 0.90 11.54
CA VAL A 171 -27.97 1.34 12.95
C VAL A 171 -28.04 2.86 13.09
N LYS A 172 -27.70 3.62 12.05
CA LYS A 172 -27.70 5.08 12.04
C LYS A 172 -28.00 5.62 10.63
N LYS A 173 -28.66 6.79 10.57
CA LYS A 173 -28.75 7.60 9.35
C LYS A 173 -28.02 8.91 9.59
N GLU A 174 -27.16 9.31 8.67
CA GLU A 174 -26.33 10.52 8.74
C GLU A 174 -25.96 11.01 7.35
N ASP A 175 -26.06 12.31 7.08
CA ASP A 175 -25.74 12.92 5.78
C ASP A 175 -26.44 12.20 4.59
N ASN A 176 -27.72 11.87 4.72
CA ASN A 176 -28.50 11.07 3.78
C ASN A 176 -27.95 9.65 3.51
N CYS A 177 -26.95 9.19 4.29
CA CYS A 177 -26.42 7.84 4.22
C CYS A 177 -27.02 6.95 5.31
N SER A 178 -27.36 5.73 4.92
CA SER A 178 -27.72 4.66 5.85
C SER A 178 -26.45 3.92 6.23
N LEU A 179 -26.16 3.83 7.54
CA LEU A 179 -24.89 3.34 8.05
C LEU A 179 -25.07 2.08 8.88
N SER A 180 -24.29 1.06 8.57
CA SER A 180 -24.09 -0.12 9.41
C SER A 180 -23.26 0.20 10.65
N ARG A 181 -23.19 -0.75 11.59
CA ARG A 181 -22.35 -0.62 12.79
C ARG A 181 -20.88 -0.43 12.41
N GLU A 182 -20.39 -1.18 11.44
CA GLU A 182 -19.03 -1.07 10.90
C GLU A 182 -18.75 0.34 10.37
N SER A 183 -19.64 0.84 9.49
CA SER A 183 -19.52 2.18 8.91
C SER A 183 -19.47 3.28 9.96
N VAL A 184 -20.31 3.19 11.00
CA VAL A 184 -20.30 4.14 12.12
C VAL A 184 -18.96 4.11 12.87
N LEU A 185 -18.39 2.94 13.12
CA LEU A 185 -17.11 2.82 13.83
C LEU A 185 -15.94 3.35 13.00
N LYS A 186 -15.93 3.06 11.69
CA LYS A 186 -14.94 3.59 10.75
C LYS A 186 -15.00 5.13 10.69
N ARG A 187 -16.18 5.73 10.54
CA ARG A 187 -16.33 7.19 10.55
C ARG A 187 -15.85 7.83 11.85
N LYS A 188 -16.16 7.23 13.00
CA LYS A 188 -15.66 7.68 14.31
C LYS A 188 -14.15 7.57 14.45
N ALA A 189 -13.52 6.59 13.82
CA ALA A 189 -12.07 6.46 13.81
C ALA A 189 -11.45 7.55 12.93
N PHE A 190 -12.02 7.79 11.75
CA PHE A 190 -11.64 8.90 10.88
C PHE A 190 -11.67 10.25 11.60
N GLU A 191 -12.78 10.59 12.31
CA GLU A 191 -12.94 11.85 13.05
C GLU A 191 -11.89 12.05 14.16
N LYS A 192 -11.28 10.97 14.64
CA LYS A 192 -10.25 10.99 15.71
C LYS A 192 -8.83 10.97 15.19
N SER A 193 -8.63 10.74 13.90
CA SER A 193 -7.30 10.72 13.32
C SER A 193 -6.73 12.14 13.29
N ALA A 194 -5.43 12.28 13.47
CA ALA A 194 -4.74 13.58 13.42
C ALA A 194 -4.81 14.27 12.04
N GLU A 195 -5.24 13.52 11.02
CA GLU A 195 -5.36 13.99 9.63
C GLU A 195 -6.77 14.49 9.26
N VAL A 196 -7.68 14.60 10.24
CA VAL A 196 -9.11 14.96 10.04
C VAL A 196 -9.32 16.36 9.45
N GLY A 197 -8.38 17.28 9.63
CA GLY A 197 -8.56 18.68 9.22
C GLY A 197 -8.31 18.95 7.73
N GLU A 198 -7.72 18.03 6.97
CA GLU A 198 -7.04 18.44 5.75
C GLU A 198 -7.47 17.75 4.46
N MET A 199 -8.29 16.66 4.45
CA MET A 199 -8.33 15.88 3.22
C MET A 199 -9.61 15.10 2.95
N PHE A 200 -10.64 15.78 2.45
CA PHE A 200 -11.63 15.14 1.59
C PHE A 200 -11.01 14.85 0.20
N LEU A 201 -11.55 13.89 -0.57
CA LEU A 201 -11.09 13.66 -1.94
C LEU A 201 -11.18 14.92 -2.81
N ASP A 202 -12.21 15.74 -2.60
CA ASP A 202 -12.39 17.01 -3.29
C ASP A 202 -11.23 17.99 -2.96
N ASP A 203 -10.71 17.99 -1.72
CA ASP A 203 -9.55 18.80 -1.32
C ASP A 203 -8.23 18.29 -1.94
N ILE A 204 -8.12 16.97 -2.17
CA ILE A 204 -6.94 16.36 -2.78
C ILE A 204 -6.95 16.59 -4.29
N SER A 205 -8.12 16.59 -4.94
CA SER A 205 -8.24 16.89 -6.37
C SER A 205 -7.82 18.33 -6.68
N GLY A 206 -7.93 19.24 -5.71
CA GLY A 206 -7.55 20.65 -5.87
C GLY A 206 -8.45 21.44 -6.81
N GLU A 207 -9.60 20.90 -7.17
CA GLU A 207 -10.53 21.49 -8.15
C GLU A 207 -11.75 22.05 -7.45
N GLU A 208 -11.99 23.35 -7.58
CA GLU A 208 -13.19 24.01 -7.07
C GLU A 208 -14.44 23.60 -7.83
N ASN A 209 -14.29 23.16 -9.08
CA ASN A 209 -15.39 22.69 -9.94
C ASN A 209 -15.36 21.16 -10.06
N LYS A 210 -16.46 20.51 -9.71
CA LYS A 210 -16.70 19.06 -9.88
C LYS A 210 -16.84 18.70 -11.37
N GLY A 211 -15.78 18.89 -12.14
CA GLY A 211 -15.76 18.63 -13.58
C GLY A 211 -15.01 17.35 -13.97
N THR A 212 -14.88 17.13 -15.27
CA THR A 212 -14.14 16.00 -15.87
C THR A 212 -12.65 15.97 -15.50
N GLU A 213 -12.14 17.04 -14.90
CA GLU A 213 -10.72 17.20 -14.52
C GLU A 213 -10.40 16.81 -13.09
N SER A 214 -11.40 16.44 -12.29
CA SER A 214 -11.22 15.98 -10.91
C SER A 214 -10.59 14.58 -10.87
N LEU A 215 -9.30 14.51 -11.23
CA LEU A 215 -8.53 13.27 -11.31
C LEU A 215 -7.67 13.05 -10.08
N LEU A 216 -7.74 11.84 -9.56
CA LEU A 216 -6.90 11.35 -8.46
C LEU A 216 -6.00 10.22 -8.95
N ALA A 217 -4.85 10.09 -8.32
CA ALA A 217 -4.00 8.92 -8.44
C ALA A 217 -4.01 8.13 -7.13
N VAL A 218 -4.27 6.84 -7.25
CA VAL A 218 -4.01 5.85 -6.20
C VAL A 218 -2.66 5.23 -6.52
N ILE A 219 -1.74 5.32 -5.58
CA ILE A 219 -0.37 4.81 -5.70
C ILE A 219 -0.22 3.69 -4.68
N TYR A 220 0.03 2.49 -5.17
CA TYR A 220 0.32 1.31 -4.37
C TYR A 220 1.80 0.95 -4.52
N VAL A 221 2.51 0.85 -3.41
CA VAL A 221 3.93 0.46 -3.39
C VAL A 221 4.10 -0.73 -2.46
N ASP A 222 4.88 -1.71 -2.89
CA ASP A 222 5.14 -2.90 -2.11
C ASP A 222 6.59 -3.39 -2.30
N GLY A 223 7.22 -3.77 -1.19
CA GLY A 223 8.61 -4.20 -1.12
C GLY A 223 8.88 -5.50 -1.87
N ASN A 224 10.06 -5.58 -2.48
CA ASN A 224 10.47 -6.76 -3.24
C ASN A 224 11.10 -7.82 -2.32
N ALA A 225 10.68 -9.08 -2.47
CA ALA A 225 11.28 -10.26 -1.83
C ALA A 225 11.35 -10.21 -0.29
N MET A 226 10.42 -9.49 0.38
CA MET A 226 10.45 -9.29 1.83
C MET A 226 10.38 -10.61 2.61
N SER A 227 9.62 -11.59 2.15
CA SER A 227 9.58 -12.93 2.78
C SER A 227 10.95 -13.62 2.80
N LYS A 228 11.77 -13.44 1.74
CA LYS A 228 13.14 -13.95 1.68
C LYS A 228 14.05 -13.20 2.67
N LYS A 229 13.92 -11.87 2.76
CA LYS A 229 14.69 -11.04 3.69
C LYS A 229 14.38 -11.36 5.16
N VAL A 230 13.11 -11.49 5.53
CA VAL A 230 12.69 -11.94 6.87
C VAL A 230 13.28 -13.30 7.23
N LYS A 231 13.37 -14.22 6.27
CA LYS A 231 13.98 -15.53 6.47
C LYS A 231 15.48 -15.42 6.66
N ALA A 232 16.16 -14.68 5.79
CA ALA A 232 17.60 -14.47 5.82
C ALA A 232 18.07 -13.77 7.11
N CYS A 233 17.31 -12.82 7.66
CA CYS A 233 17.72 -12.08 8.87
C CYS A 233 17.89 -12.98 10.12
N THR A 234 17.33 -14.20 10.12
CA THR A 234 17.47 -15.16 11.22
C THR A 234 18.21 -16.44 10.82
N GLU A 235 18.57 -16.65 9.55
CA GLU A 235 19.04 -17.93 9.01
C GLU A 235 20.27 -18.47 9.75
N ASN A 236 21.26 -17.63 10.00
CA ASN A 236 22.53 -18.00 10.63
C ASN A 236 22.56 -17.76 12.15
N ILE A 237 21.42 -17.48 12.76
CA ILE A 237 21.32 -17.18 14.20
C ILE A 237 20.64 -18.39 14.87
N SER A 238 21.19 -18.88 15.97
CA SER A 238 20.63 -20.03 16.72
C SER A 238 20.02 -19.67 18.07
N GLY A 239 20.43 -18.57 18.68
CA GLY A 239 19.93 -18.12 19.99
C GLY A 239 18.51 -17.53 19.89
N TYR A 240 17.66 -17.77 20.90
CA TYR A 240 16.30 -17.23 20.95
C TYR A 240 16.30 -15.69 20.98
N THR A 241 17.08 -15.13 21.91
CA THR A 241 17.23 -13.67 22.07
C THR A 241 17.76 -13.00 20.83
N GLU A 242 18.79 -13.57 20.22
CA GLU A 242 19.44 -13.03 19.02
C GLU A 242 18.49 -13.07 17.81
N CYS A 243 17.73 -14.16 17.64
CA CYS A 243 16.70 -14.24 16.57
C CYS A 243 15.60 -13.19 16.73
N THR A 244 15.08 -13.03 17.95
CA THR A 244 14.02 -12.05 18.22
C THR A 244 14.53 -10.63 18.09
N SER A 245 15.75 -10.33 18.55
CA SER A 245 16.37 -9.01 18.39
C SER A 245 16.64 -8.68 16.93
N ALA A 246 17.05 -9.67 16.11
CA ALA A 246 17.22 -9.50 14.67
C ALA A 246 15.88 -9.14 13.98
N LEU A 247 14.79 -9.83 14.33
CA LEU A 247 13.46 -9.55 13.79
C LEU A 247 12.91 -8.19 14.23
N ARG A 248 13.13 -7.79 15.50
CA ARG A 248 12.78 -6.44 15.97
C ARG A 248 13.47 -5.36 15.13
N ARG A 249 14.80 -5.47 15.00
CA ARG A 249 15.58 -4.53 14.17
C ARG A 249 15.13 -4.52 12.73
N PHE A 250 14.86 -5.70 12.14
CA PHE A 250 14.37 -5.82 10.78
C PHE A 250 13.01 -5.11 10.62
N SER A 251 12.05 -5.36 11.51
CA SER A 251 10.72 -4.71 11.43
C SER A 251 10.81 -3.19 11.57
N ILE A 252 11.59 -2.68 12.52
CA ILE A 252 11.81 -1.24 12.71
C ILE A 252 12.49 -0.62 11.49
N SER A 253 13.52 -1.29 10.94
CA SER A 253 14.22 -0.82 9.75
C SER A 253 13.29 -0.80 8.53
N THR A 254 12.44 -1.81 8.37
CA THR A 254 11.47 -1.89 7.26
C THR A 254 10.49 -0.72 7.31
N ASP A 255 9.84 -0.47 8.44
CA ASP A 255 8.93 0.68 8.61
C ASP A 255 9.65 2.00 8.27
N LYS A 256 10.88 2.17 8.73
CA LYS A 256 11.68 3.37 8.47
C LYS A 256 11.99 3.55 7.00
N SER A 257 12.42 2.47 6.33
CA SER A 257 12.87 2.51 4.92
C SER A 257 11.72 2.65 3.94
N PHE A 258 10.60 1.95 4.17
CA PHE A 258 9.49 1.91 3.21
C PHE A 258 8.37 2.90 3.52
N VAL A 259 8.28 3.41 4.76
CA VAL A 259 7.19 4.30 5.18
C VAL A 259 7.69 5.66 5.65
N GLU A 260 8.47 5.72 6.74
CA GLU A 260 8.75 7.00 7.42
C GLU A 260 9.58 7.95 6.56
N ARG A 261 10.70 7.49 6.01
CA ARG A 261 11.59 8.31 5.16
C ARG A 261 10.93 8.70 3.83
N PRO A 262 10.31 7.77 3.07
CA PRO A 262 9.61 8.14 1.85
C PRO A 262 8.47 9.13 2.08
N ILE A 263 7.67 8.98 3.13
CA ILE A 263 6.62 9.95 3.47
C ILE A 263 7.20 11.34 3.73
N SER A 264 8.33 11.42 4.43
CA SER A 264 9.00 12.69 4.70
C SER A 264 9.52 13.35 3.40
N ALA A 265 10.10 12.54 2.51
CA ALA A 265 10.57 13.02 1.20
C ALA A 265 9.42 13.49 0.30
N ILE A 266 8.29 12.73 0.28
CA ILE A 266 7.08 13.11 -0.45
C ILE A 266 6.54 14.45 0.07
N LYS A 267 6.45 14.64 1.39
CA LYS A 267 6.00 15.91 1.99
C LYS A 267 6.89 17.06 1.58
N ALA A 268 8.20 16.90 1.62
CA ALA A 268 9.15 17.91 1.19
C ALA A 268 8.99 18.23 -0.31
N LYS A 269 8.90 17.21 -1.16
CA LYS A 269 8.74 17.39 -2.61
C LYS A 269 7.42 18.09 -2.98
N LEU A 270 6.32 17.69 -2.36
CA LEU A 270 5.03 18.31 -2.63
C LEU A 270 4.91 19.75 -2.09
N ALA A 271 5.67 20.10 -1.04
CA ALA A 271 5.71 21.48 -0.54
C ALA A 271 6.36 22.46 -1.55
N GLU A 272 7.15 21.97 -2.51
CA GLU A 272 7.73 22.79 -3.59
C GLU A 272 6.70 23.18 -4.66
N ARG A 273 5.52 22.54 -4.69
CA ARG A 273 4.48 22.82 -5.69
C ARG A 273 3.74 24.11 -5.41
N THR A 274 3.64 24.96 -6.42
CA THR A 274 2.92 26.25 -6.38
C THR A 274 1.48 26.17 -6.90
N ASP A 275 1.13 25.08 -7.57
CA ASP A 275 -0.17 24.86 -8.23
C ASP A 275 -1.31 24.41 -7.28
N GLY A 276 -1.10 24.48 -5.96
CA GLY A 276 -2.09 24.06 -4.96
C GLY A 276 -2.28 22.54 -4.84
N ARG A 277 -1.64 21.73 -5.71
CA ARG A 277 -1.78 20.26 -5.76
C ARG A 277 -0.75 19.55 -4.88
N HIS A 278 -0.52 20.03 -3.68
CA HIS A 278 0.47 19.51 -2.73
C HIS A 278 -0.11 18.51 -1.71
N LYS A 279 -1.42 18.29 -1.74
CA LYS A 279 -2.07 17.41 -0.76
C LYS A 279 -2.00 15.95 -1.20
N PHE A 280 -1.73 15.08 -0.24
CA PHE A 280 -1.84 13.64 -0.42
C PHE A 280 -2.38 12.98 0.84
N ARG A 281 -2.92 11.79 0.72
CA ARG A 281 -3.41 11.00 1.83
C ARG A 281 -2.79 9.63 1.86
N ARG A 282 -2.33 9.24 3.03
CA ARG A 282 -1.93 7.87 3.31
C ARG A 282 -3.17 7.04 3.66
N VAL A 283 -3.44 5.98 2.90
CA VAL A 283 -4.55 5.05 3.14
C VAL A 283 -4.08 3.84 3.91
N ILE A 284 -3.02 3.16 3.44
CA ILE A 284 -2.38 2.05 4.13
C ILE A 284 -0.91 2.40 4.29
N ALA A 285 -0.34 2.06 5.44
CA ALA A 285 1.10 2.04 5.62
C ALA A 285 1.46 1.09 6.76
N GLY A 286 2.32 0.15 6.48
CA GLY A 286 2.82 -0.79 7.48
C GLY A 286 3.74 -1.82 6.87
N GLY A 287 4.89 -2.01 7.51
CA GLY A 287 5.91 -2.88 6.96
C GLY A 287 6.49 -2.34 5.66
N ASP A 288 6.37 -3.10 4.59
CA ASP A 288 6.87 -2.81 3.25
C ASP A 288 5.79 -2.31 2.27
N GLU A 289 4.53 -2.24 2.73
CA GLU A 289 3.37 -1.84 1.92
C GLU A 289 2.94 -0.41 2.24
N ILE A 290 2.70 0.40 1.22
CA ILE A 290 2.11 1.72 1.37
C ILE A 290 1.12 2.03 0.24
N THR A 291 -0.05 2.56 0.60
CA THR A 291 -1.04 3.08 -0.35
C THR A 291 -1.27 4.57 -0.09
N LEU A 292 -1.12 5.36 -1.12
CA LEU A 292 -1.28 6.81 -1.10
C LEU A 292 -2.35 7.25 -2.10
N ILE A 293 -3.02 8.36 -1.80
CA ILE A 293 -3.90 9.07 -2.74
C ILE A 293 -3.34 10.50 -2.88
N CYS A 294 -3.21 10.97 -4.11
CA CYS A 294 -2.84 12.36 -4.40
C CYS A 294 -3.58 12.87 -5.63
N ASN A 295 -3.43 14.17 -5.94
CA ASN A 295 -3.84 14.68 -7.24
C ASN A 295 -3.07 13.95 -8.35
N ALA A 296 -3.76 13.58 -9.44
CA ALA A 296 -3.14 12.81 -10.52
C ALA A 296 -1.90 13.51 -11.13
N ARG A 297 -1.88 14.86 -11.17
CA ARG A 297 -0.74 15.64 -11.67
C ARG A 297 0.49 15.58 -10.76
N ALA A 298 0.29 15.28 -9.48
CA ALA A 298 1.37 15.13 -8.50
C ALA A 298 1.94 13.72 -8.41
N ALA A 299 1.34 12.74 -9.10
CA ALA A 299 1.69 11.32 -8.91
C ALA A 299 3.16 11.01 -9.27
N LEU A 300 3.71 11.62 -10.32
CA LEU A 300 5.13 11.43 -10.67
C LEU A 300 6.07 12.00 -9.60
N ASP A 301 5.75 13.18 -9.04
CA ASP A 301 6.55 13.77 -7.95
C ASP A 301 6.52 12.88 -6.70
N VAL A 302 5.36 12.31 -6.37
CA VAL A 302 5.20 11.37 -5.24
C VAL A 302 6.06 10.13 -5.44
N VAL A 303 5.98 9.51 -6.62
CA VAL A 303 6.71 8.27 -6.90
C VAL A 303 8.21 8.52 -7.00
N THR A 304 8.64 9.58 -7.66
CA THR A 304 10.07 9.93 -7.77
C THR A 304 10.67 10.27 -6.40
N ALA A 305 9.95 11.01 -5.56
CA ALA A 305 10.39 11.30 -4.19
C ALA A 305 10.48 10.03 -3.32
N TYR A 306 9.51 9.10 -3.46
CA TYR A 306 9.54 7.82 -2.77
C TYR A 306 10.81 7.02 -3.09
N PHE A 307 11.08 6.80 -4.38
CA PHE A 307 12.22 6.00 -4.79
C PHE A 307 13.57 6.71 -4.58
N SER A 308 13.62 8.04 -4.68
CA SER A 308 14.82 8.80 -4.33
C SER A 308 15.21 8.61 -2.86
N ALA A 309 14.22 8.61 -1.95
CA ALA A 309 14.47 8.36 -0.53
C ALA A 309 14.95 6.92 -0.27
N LEU A 310 14.39 5.93 -0.98
CA LEU A 310 14.79 4.53 -0.87
C LEU A 310 16.22 4.32 -1.41
N ASP A 311 16.56 4.95 -2.54
CA ASP A 311 17.89 4.86 -3.14
C ASP A 311 18.95 5.59 -2.31
N GLU A 312 18.61 6.70 -1.68
CA GLU A 312 19.52 7.41 -0.74
C GLU A 312 19.88 6.53 0.44
N GLU A 313 18.91 5.84 1.03
CA GLU A 313 19.19 4.88 2.10
C GLU A 313 20.05 3.70 1.61
N ASN A 314 19.75 3.16 0.44
CA ASN A 314 20.47 2.05 -0.16
C ASN A 314 21.95 2.35 -0.40
N ARG A 315 22.34 3.62 -0.59
CA ARG A 315 23.76 4.01 -0.75
C ARG A 315 24.62 3.70 0.48
N SER A 316 23.99 3.68 1.65
CA SER A 316 24.67 3.39 2.93
C SER A 316 24.62 1.91 3.33
N LEU A 317 23.88 1.08 2.59
CA LEU A 317 23.66 -0.33 2.92
C LEU A 317 24.54 -1.26 2.07
N PRO A 318 25.01 -2.38 2.63
CA PRO A 318 25.58 -3.48 1.85
C PRO A 318 24.58 -4.02 0.81
N ASP A 319 25.07 -4.57 -0.29
CA ASP A 319 24.25 -5.00 -1.43
C ASP A 319 23.19 -6.05 -1.06
N ASP A 320 23.47 -6.91 -0.10
CA ASP A 320 22.54 -7.94 0.40
C ASP A 320 21.44 -7.38 1.32
N GLN A 321 21.62 -6.15 1.83
CA GLN A 321 20.67 -5.47 2.70
C GLN A 321 19.85 -4.39 1.99
N LYS A 322 20.20 -4.01 0.75
CA LYS A 322 19.50 -3.00 -0.02
C LYS A 322 18.02 -3.34 -0.19
N ASN A 323 17.18 -2.31 -0.12
CA ASN A 323 15.73 -2.39 -0.24
C ASN A 323 15.28 -2.01 -1.65
N TYR A 324 14.38 -2.81 -2.20
CA TYR A 324 13.79 -2.58 -3.50
C TYR A 324 12.27 -2.70 -3.40
N ALA A 325 11.55 -1.94 -4.23
CA ALA A 325 10.11 -1.93 -4.27
C ALA A 325 9.59 -1.77 -5.71
N CYS A 326 8.33 -2.11 -5.91
CA CYS A 326 7.61 -1.75 -7.12
C CYS A 326 6.43 -0.88 -6.77
N ALA A 327 6.05 0.02 -7.68
CA ALA A 327 4.90 0.89 -7.53
C ALA A 327 3.93 0.73 -8.71
N GLY A 328 2.64 0.77 -8.40
CA GLY A 328 1.57 0.89 -9.38
C GLY A 328 0.80 2.18 -9.17
N ILE A 329 0.50 2.90 -10.25
CA ILE A 329 -0.26 4.14 -10.25
C ILE A 329 -1.56 3.92 -11.04
N ALA A 330 -2.71 4.01 -10.39
CA ALA A 330 -4.00 4.05 -11.06
C ALA A 330 -4.57 5.46 -11.02
N ILE A 331 -4.83 6.03 -12.20
CA ILE A 331 -5.40 7.37 -12.33
C ILE A 331 -6.87 7.22 -12.70
N ALA A 332 -7.75 7.84 -11.92
CA ALA A 332 -9.19 7.78 -12.12
C ALA A 332 -9.88 9.08 -11.68
N HIS A 333 -11.13 9.24 -12.10
CA HIS A 333 -11.97 10.32 -11.61
C HIS A 333 -12.24 10.17 -10.11
N SER A 334 -12.30 11.27 -9.36
CA SER A 334 -12.51 11.29 -7.89
C SER A 334 -13.78 10.55 -7.43
N HIS A 335 -14.75 10.36 -8.31
CA HIS A 335 -15.98 9.59 -8.04
C HIS A 335 -15.93 8.12 -8.48
N ALA A 336 -14.80 7.66 -9.04
CA ALA A 336 -14.65 6.25 -9.38
C ALA A 336 -14.68 5.38 -8.11
N PRO A 337 -15.17 4.13 -8.19
CA PRO A 337 -15.13 3.21 -7.06
C PRO A 337 -13.68 3.00 -6.62
N PHE A 338 -13.37 3.38 -5.39
CA PHE A 338 -11.99 3.36 -4.89
C PHE A 338 -11.39 1.95 -4.86
N SER A 339 -12.20 0.94 -4.49
CA SER A 339 -11.77 -0.47 -4.48
C SER A 339 -11.21 -0.91 -5.84
N ASP A 340 -11.89 -0.52 -6.91
CA ASP A 340 -11.54 -0.93 -8.27
C ASP A 340 -10.26 -0.20 -8.73
N VAL A 341 -10.15 1.10 -8.40
CA VAL A 341 -8.95 1.90 -8.70
C VAL A 341 -7.73 1.35 -7.93
N TYR A 342 -7.94 0.98 -6.67
CA TYR A 342 -6.90 0.35 -5.84
C TYR A 342 -6.43 -0.99 -6.45
N GLU A 343 -7.37 -1.85 -6.88
CA GLU A 343 -7.05 -3.14 -7.48
C GLU A 343 -6.21 -2.96 -8.76
N ILE A 344 -6.51 -1.95 -9.57
CA ILE A 344 -5.69 -1.61 -10.75
C ILE A 344 -4.29 -1.15 -10.33
N ALA A 345 -4.16 -0.32 -9.30
CA ALA A 345 -2.85 0.09 -8.81
C ALA A 345 -2.04 -1.12 -8.30
N GLU A 346 -2.66 -2.06 -7.59
CA GLU A 346 -2.03 -3.31 -7.14
C GLU A 346 -1.58 -4.16 -8.33
N GLN A 347 -2.41 -4.32 -9.36
CA GLN A 347 -2.06 -5.07 -10.58
C GLN A 347 -0.92 -4.41 -11.36
N CYS A 348 -0.87 -3.08 -11.44
CA CYS A 348 0.26 -2.34 -12.00
C CYS A 348 1.55 -2.61 -11.19
N CYS A 349 1.49 -2.59 -9.87
CA CYS A 349 2.64 -2.94 -9.02
C CYS A 349 3.11 -4.38 -9.26
N GLU A 350 2.17 -5.34 -9.36
CA GLU A 350 2.50 -6.74 -9.63
C GLU A 350 3.13 -6.93 -11.02
N SER A 351 2.73 -6.15 -12.02
CA SER A 351 3.41 -6.09 -13.33
C SER A 351 4.90 -5.73 -13.16
N GLY A 352 5.20 -4.69 -12.37
CA GLY A 352 6.57 -4.32 -12.01
C GLY A 352 7.31 -5.42 -11.25
N LYS A 353 6.65 -6.08 -10.30
CA LYS A 353 7.22 -7.19 -9.53
C LYS A 353 7.52 -8.42 -10.41
N LYS A 354 6.68 -8.73 -11.40
CA LYS A 354 6.95 -9.80 -12.37
C LYS A 354 8.27 -9.53 -13.10
N LYS A 355 8.52 -8.29 -13.57
CA LYS A 355 9.76 -7.89 -14.25
C LYS A 355 10.96 -7.88 -13.30
N SER A 356 10.78 -7.37 -12.06
CA SER A 356 11.84 -7.34 -11.05
C SER A 356 12.30 -8.76 -10.63
N ARG A 357 11.38 -9.73 -10.54
CA ARG A 357 11.73 -11.13 -10.22
C ARG A 357 12.69 -11.76 -11.24
N ALA A 358 12.60 -11.37 -12.51
CA ALA A 358 13.53 -11.80 -13.55
C ALA A 358 14.96 -11.24 -13.33
N GLN A 359 15.11 -10.25 -12.45
CA GLN A 359 16.37 -9.61 -12.07
C GLN A 359 16.63 -9.77 -10.55
N ASP A 360 16.38 -10.96 -10.02
CA ASP A 360 16.58 -11.32 -8.60
C ASP A 360 15.84 -10.42 -7.61
N SER A 361 14.78 -9.74 -8.04
CA SER A 361 14.01 -8.77 -7.25
C SER A 361 14.84 -7.57 -6.73
N ARG A 362 15.93 -7.22 -7.43
CA ARG A 362 16.89 -6.16 -7.06
C ARG A 362 16.74 -4.88 -7.91
N VAL A 363 15.59 -4.70 -8.52
CA VAL A 363 15.32 -3.52 -9.36
C VAL A 363 13.96 -2.95 -8.99
N ASN A 364 13.89 -1.62 -8.93
CA ASN A 364 12.66 -0.87 -8.69
C ASN A 364 11.93 -0.64 -10.00
N TYR A 365 10.62 -0.93 -10.04
CA TYR A 365 9.78 -0.69 -11.20
C TYR A 365 8.54 0.14 -10.86
N VAL A 366 8.10 0.94 -11.84
CA VAL A 366 6.85 1.70 -11.79
C VAL A 366 6.00 1.35 -12.99
N ASP A 367 4.76 1.03 -12.78
CA ASP A 367 3.74 0.88 -13.82
C ASP A 367 2.57 1.83 -13.53
N PHE A 368 1.83 2.22 -14.57
CA PHE A 368 0.66 3.08 -14.40
C PHE A 368 -0.45 2.73 -15.38
N HIS A 369 -1.69 3.05 -14.97
CA HIS A 369 -2.85 2.94 -15.83
C HIS A 369 -3.79 4.14 -15.63
N PHE A 370 -4.32 4.66 -16.74
CA PHE A 370 -5.36 5.69 -16.73
C PHE A 370 -6.73 5.08 -17.04
N CYS A 371 -7.59 5.02 -16.04
CA CYS A 371 -8.94 4.47 -16.11
C CYS A 371 -9.88 5.46 -16.80
N ARG A 372 -9.95 5.44 -18.14
CA ARG A 372 -10.75 6.42 -18.92
C ARG A 372 -12.23 6.09 -19.01
N SER A 373 -12.61 4.82 -19.11
CA SER A 373 -13.99 4.39 -19.27
C SER A 373 -14.17 2.96 -18.80
N GLY A 374 -15.12 2.74 -17.90
CA GLY A 374 -15.44 1.42 -17.36
C GLY A 374 -14.21 0.79 -16.73
N ILE A 375 -14.20 0.67 -15.41
CA ILE A 375 -13.12 0.01 -14.72
C ILE A 375 -13.29 -1.49 -14.96
N THR A 376 -12.40 -2.09 -15.75
CA THR A 376 -12.30 -3.53 -15.89
C THR A 376 -11.19 -3.98 -14.95
N ASN A 377 -11.46 -4.98 -14.14
CA ASN A 377 -10.56 -5.45 -13.09
C ASN A 377 -9.45 -6.37 -13.60
N ASP A 378 -9.20 -6.42 -14.90
CA ASP A 378 -8.19 -7.30 -15.50
C ASP A 378 -7.21 -6.50 -16.38
N MET A 379 -6.12 -6.07 -15.76
CA MET A 379 -5.03 -5.37 -16.44
C MET A 379 -4.30 -6.25 -17.45
N GLU A 380 -4.23 -7.56 -17.26
CA GLU A 380 -3.57 -8.47 -18.18
C GLU A 380 -4.33 -8.49 -19.51
N THR A 381 -5.66 -8.64 -19.45
CA THR A 381 -6.51 -8.55 -20.65
C THR A 381 -6.42 -7.19 -21.34
N ILE A 382 -6.38 -6.08 -20.61
CA ILE A 382 -6.21 -4.73 -21.20
C ILE A 382 -4.88 -4.64 -21.91
N ARG A 383 -3.78 -5.08 -21.29
CA ARG A 383 -2.44 -5.05 -21.87
C ARG A 383 -2.35 -5.89 -23.13
N GLU A 384 -2.95 -7.09 -23.13
CA GLU A 384 -2.92 -7.99 -24.28
C GLU A 384 -3.81 -7.53 -25.45
N THR A 385 -4.98 -6.97 -25.16
CA THR A 385 -5.96 -6.64 -26.20
C THR A 385 -5.87 -5.21 -26.73
N GLN A 386 -5.55 -4.25 -25.87
CA GLN A 386 -5.57 -2.83 -26.22
C GLN A 386 -4.19 -2.21 -26.37
N GLU A 387 -3.17 -2.77 -25.72
CA GLU A 387 -1.83 -2.20 -25.65
C GLU A 387 -0.75 -3.15 -26.21
N ALA A 388 -1.15 -4.30 -26.77
CA ALA A 388 -0.25 -5.38 -27.17
C ALA A 388 0.96 -4.88 -27.98
N GLY A 389 2.16 -5.01 -27.42
CA GLY A 389 3.42 -4.62 -28.05
C GLY A 389 3.66 -3.11 -28.19
N LEU A 390 2.69 -2.25 -27.85
CA LEU A 390 2.79 -0.79 -28.00
C LEU A 390 3.32 -0.08 -26.75
N THR A 391 3.24 -0.68 -25.58
CA THR A 391 3.70 -0.09 -24.31
C THR A 391 5.12 -0.52 -23.94
N ALA A 392 5.86 0.36 -23.25
CA ALA A 392 7.15 0.05 -22.63
C ALA A 392 7.03 -0.26 -21.12
N ARG A 393 5.84 -0.02 -20.53
CA ARG A 393 5.58 -0.28 -19.11
C ARG A 393 5.75 -1.77 -18.73
N PRO A 394 6.17 -2.09 -17.52
CA PRO A 394 6.59 -1.19 -16.43
C PRO A 394 7.99 -0.63 -16.68
N TYR A 395 8.24 0.59 -16.17
CA TYR A 395 9.52 1.30 -16.29
C TYR A 395 10.45 1.02 -15.11
N GLU A 396 11.73 0.75 -15.40
CA GLU A 396 12.77 0.78 -14.38
C GLU A 396 12.96 2.21 -13.87
N VAL A 397 12.95 2.39 -12.54
CA VAL A 397 12.93 3.72 -11.92
C VAL A 397 14.22 4.51 -12.21
N SER A 398 15.38 3.86 -12.18
CA SER A 398 16.68 4.54 -12.27
C SER A 398 16.96 5.11 -13.66
N ALA A 399 16.56 4.43 -14.72
CA ALA A 399 16.90 4.81 -16.10
C ALA A 399 15.66 5.06 -16.96
N GLU A 400 14.76 4.06 -17.06
CA GLU A 400 13.65 4.10 -18.02
C GLU A 400 12.59 5.14 -17.66
N LEU A 401 12.26 5.31 -16.34
CA LEU A 401 11.30 6.32 -15.91
C LEU A 401 11.82 7.74 -16.14
N SER A 402 13.10 7.98 -15.91
CA SER A 402 13.73 9.29 -16.19
C SER A 402 13.71 9.62 -17.69
N GLU A 403 13.93 8.62 -18.54
CA GLU A 403 13.84 8.76 -19.98
C GLU A 403 12.39 9.03 -20.45
N PHE A 404 11.40 8.33 -19.88
CA PHE A 404 9.99 8.58 -20.12
C PHE A 404 9.59 10.01 -19.78
N ILE A 405 10.00 10.52 -18.62
CA ILE A 405 9.72 11.89 -18.18
C ILE A 405 10.40 12.89 -19.14
N SER A 406 11.66 12.70 -19.45
CA SER A 406 12.42 13.58 -20.35
C SER A 406 11.84 13.58 -21.78
N ALA A 407 11.42 12.42 -22.28
CA ALA A 407 10.77 12.29 -23.58
C ALA A 407 9.42 13.02 -23.58
N GLY A 408 8.62 12.89 -22.52
CA GLY A 408 7.33 13.58 -22.38
C GLY A 408 7.50 15.10 -22.39
N GLN A 409 8.46 15.62 -21.64
CA GLN A 409 8.80 17.06 -21.62
C GLN A 409 9.25 17.55 -23.00
N ARG A 410 10.14 16.83 -23.68
CA ARG A 410 10.61 17.17 -25.03
C ARG A 410 9.46 17.14 -26.03
N LEU A 411 8.64 16.10 -26.03
CA LEU A 411 7.53 15.95 -26.96
C LEU A 411 6.37 16.92 -26.69
N SER A 412 6.31 17.56 -25.53
CA SER A 412 5.31 18.60 -25.27
C SER A 412 5.38 19.76 -26.29
N ALA A 413 6.56 20.00 -26.87
CA ALA A 413 6.76 21.02 -27.91
C ALA A 413 5.98 20.77 -29.22
N ILE A 414 5.64 19.52 -29.54
CA ILE A 414 4.83 19.23 -30.75
C ILE A 414 3.34 19.42 -30.54
N GLY A 415 2.91 19.62 -29.31
CA GLY A 415 1.53 19.87 -28.94
C GLY A 415 0.67 18.61 -28.81
N ARG A 416 -0.39 18.72 -28.00
CA ARG A 416 -1.33 17.65 -27.64
C ARG A 416 -1.87 16.86 -28.82
N ALA A 417 -2.37 17.57 -29.86
CA ALA A 417 -3.01 16.95 -31.00
C ALA A 417 -2.07 15.98 -31.72
N ASN A 418 -0.82 16.44 -32.02
CA ASN A 418 0.15 15.61 -32.70
C ASN A 418 0.56 14.37 -31.91
N ILE A 419 0.65 14.45 -30.57
CA ILE A 419 0.96 13.27 -29.72
C ILE A 419 -0.18 12.25 -29.77
N LYS A 420 -1.45 12.73 -29.71
CA LYS A 420 -2.63 11.85 -29.83
C LYS A 420 -2.75 11.24 -31.23
N ASP A 421 -2.43 12.00 -32.28
CA ASP A 421 -2.44 11.51 -33.65
C ASP A 421 -1.38 10.40 -33.86
N LEU A 422 -0.17 10.56 -33.31
CA LEU A 422 0.87 9.51 -33.33
C LEU A 422 0.39 8.22 -32.68
N ALA A 423 -0.18 8.31 -31.48
CA ALA A 423 -0.69 7.12 -30.77
C ALA A 423 -1.86 6.47 -31.54
N ALA A 424 -2.78 7.26 -32.09
CA ALA A 424 -3.88 6.75 -32.91
C ALA A 424 -3.40 6.09 -34.21
N ALA A 425 -2.33 6.64 -34.82
CA ALA A 425 -1.72 6.06 -36.00
C ALA A 425 -1.05 4.71 -35.76
N MET A 426 -0.45 4.51 -34.57
CA MET A 426 0.13 3.21 -34.18
C MET A 426 -0.92 2.09 -34.19
N ILE A 427 -2.12 2.37 -33.70
CA ILE A 427 -3.23 1.41 -33.68
C ILE A 427 -3.70 1.08 -35.09
N LYS A 428 -3.62 2.05 -36.03
CA LYS A 428 -4.01 1.83 -37.43
C LYS A 428 -2.98 1.06 -38.24
N GLY A 429 -1.72 1.00 -37.78
CA GLY A 429 -0.63 0.23 -38.39
C GLY A 429 0.60 1.06 -38.77
N ASP A 430 1.66 0.34 -39.09
CA ASP A 430 3.02 0.95 -39.31
C ASP A 430 3.09 2.01 -40.40
N SER A 431 2.36 1.82 -41.50
CA SER A 431 2.37 2.80 -42.61
C SER A 431 1.75 4.14 -42.17
N TYR A 432 0.68 4.09 -41.37
CA TYR A 432 0.06 5.30 -40.81
C TYR A 432 0.97 5.97 -39.80
N TYR A 433 1.62 5.21 -38.94
CA TYR A 433 2.55 5.76 -37.95
C TYR A 433 3.73 6.45 -38.64
N ARG A 434 4.37 5.81 -39.62
CA ARG A 434 5.46 6.41 -40.39
C ARG A 434 5.05 7.72 -41.11
N PHE A 435 3.87 7.72 -41.71
CA PHE A 435 3.33 8.93 -42.35
C PHE A 435 3.16 10.07 -41.33
N GLU A 436 2.57 9.81 -40.18
CA GLU A 436 2.37 10.82 -39.13
C GLU A 436 3.70 11.33 -38.55
N VAL A 437 4.67 10.45 -38.36
CA VAL A 437 6.02 10.83 -37.91
C VAL A 437 6.64 11.80 -38.92
N GLU A 438 6.65 11.50 -40.22
CA GLU A 438 7.22 12.37 -41.22
C GLU A 438 6.46 13.70 -41.37
N ARG A 439 5.12 13.67 -41.27
CA ARG A 439 4.30 14.88 -41.27
C ARG A 439 4.66 15.82 -40.10
N ILE A 440 4.82 15.29 -38.92
CA ILE A 440 5.12 16.07 -37.70
C ILE A 440 6.57 16.52 -37.69
N LYS A 441 7.52 15.64 -38.07
CA LYS A 441 8.94 15.92 -38.16
C LYS A 441 9.26 17.08 -39.09
N SER A 442 8.53 17.20 -40.23
CA SER A 442 8.69 18.30 -41.14
C SER A 442 8.39 19.68 -40.55
N ARG A 443 7.51 19.73 -39.54
CA ARG A 443 7.12 20.97 -38.83
C ARG A 443 7.91 21.19 -37.54
N TYR A 444 8.34 20.11 -36.89
CA TYR A 444 9.01 20.10 -35.58
C TYR A 444 10.30 19.26 -35.64
N PRO A 445 11.32 19.68 -36.43
CA PRO A 445 12.54 18.86 -36.59
C PRO A 445 13.31 18.66 -35.26
N ALA A 446 13.19 19.59 -34.32
CA ALA A 446 13.83 19.50 -32.99
C ALA A 446 13.20 18.48 -32.08
N ALA A 447 12.01 17.93 -32.40
CA ALA A 447 11.33 16.93 -31.57
C ALA A 447 12.05 15.57 -31.54
N GLY A 448 12.99 15.35 -32.49
CA GLY A 448 13.78 14.12 -32.54
C GLY A 448 12.95 12.87 -32.84
N LEU A 449 11.88 13.01 -33.65
CA LEU A 449 11.04 11.89 -34.04
C LEU A 449 11.76 11.01 -35.07
N ASP A 450 11.71 9.67 -34.83
CA ASP A 450 12.21 8.66 -35.75
C ASP A 450 11.21 7.50 -35.80
N SER A 451 10.68 7.21 -36.98
CA SER A 451 9.72 6.13 -37.21
C SER A 451 10.34 4.73 -37.08
N GLY A 452 11.67 4.61 -37.12
CA GLY A 452 12.43 3.38 -36.95
C GLY A 452 12.80 3.08 -35.47
N ASP A 453 12.68 4.08 -34.58
CA ASP A 453 12.97 3.90 -33.17
C ASP A 453 11.77 3.26 -32.42
N GLU A 454 11.86 1.97 -32.24
CA GLU A 454 10.84 1.16 -31.54
C GLU A 454 10.66 1.57 -30.07
N LYS A 455 11.75 1.97 -29.41
CA LYS A 455 11.71 2.41 -28.01
C LYS A 455 10.97 3.74 -27.90
N LEU A 456 11.31 4.71 -28.75
CA LEU A 456 10.61 5.99 -28.80
C LEU A 456 9.13 5.82 -29.16
N ARG A 457 8.81 4.90 -30.07
CA ARG A 457 7.43 4.55 -30.42
C ARG A 457 6.61 4.15 -29.20
N LYS A 458 7.14 3.22 -28.38
CA LYS A 458 6.47 2.77 -27.14
C LYS A 458 6.35 3.89 -26.12
N LEU A 459 7.39 4.72 -25.97
CA LEU A 459 7.34 5.90 -25.09
C LEU A 459 6.24 6.88 -25.53
N ILE A 460 6.12 7.18 -26.84
CA ILE A 460 5.07 8.06 -27.38
C ILE A 460 3.69 7.51 -27.07
N PHE A 461 3.48 6.19 -27.21
CA PHE A 461 2.20 5.56 -26.89
C PHE A 461 1.83 5.77 -25.42
N ASP A 462 2.77 5.53 -24.52
CA ASP A 462 2.53 5.67 -23.07
C ASP A 462 2.37 7.13 -22.65
N ILE A 463 3.17 8.05 -23.24
CA ILE A 463 3.05 9.51 -23.04
C ILE A 463 1.67 9.98 -23.47
N ALA A 464 1.18 9.53 -24.62
CA ALA A 464 -0.14 9.92 -25.12
C ALA A 464 -1.28 9.55 -24.18
N GLN A 465 -1.13 8.49 -23.38
CA GLN A 465 -2.12 8.08 -22.39
C GLN A 465 -2.29 9.11 -21.27
N VAL A 466 -1.19 9.69 -20.80
CA VAL A 466 -1.11 10.55 -19.62
C VAL A 466 -0.68 11.99 -19.94
N TYR A 467 -0.63 12.35 -21.21
CA TYR A 467 -0.13 13.66 -21.65
C TYR A 467 -0.85 14.82 -20.97
N ASP A 468 -2.17 14.78 -20.94
CA ASP A 468 -2.99 15.85 -20.38
C ASP A 468 -2.82 16.01 -18.85
N ILE A 469 -2.24 15.01 -18.20
CA ILE A 469 -2.07 14.99 -16.76
C ILE A 469 -0.65 15.40 -16.37
N TRP A 470 0.36 14.83 -17.03
CA TRP A 470 1.76 14.96 -16.62
C TRP A 470 2.61 15.89 -17.48
N PHE A 471 2.21 16.19 -18.72
CA PHE A 471 3.07 16.90 -19.68
C PHE A 471 2.40 18.12 -20.33
N ALA A 472 1.09 18.28 -20.24
CA ALA A 472 0.42 19.49 -20.72
C ALA A 472 0.79 20.68 -19.83
N LYS A 473 1.15 21.80 -20.45
CA LYS A 473 1.33 23.07 -19.75
C LYS A 473 0.00 23.49 -19.12
N THR A 474 0.04 23.96 -17.90
CA THR A 474 -1.11 24.60 -17.25
C THR A 474 -1.18 26.07 -17.66
N GLU A 475 -2.37 26.69 -17.58
CA GLU A 475 -2.52 28.14 -17.86
C GLU A 475 -1.63 29.02 -16.96
N THR A 476 -1.27 28.52 -15.77
CA THR A 476 -0.31 29.15 -14.88
C THR A 476 1.12 29.13 -15.44
N ASP A 477 1.54 28.03 -16.09
CA ASP A 477 2.86 27.94 -16.71
C ASP A 477 2.99 28.86 -17.93
N GLU A 478 1.88 29.18 -18.60
CA GLU A 478 1.84 30.11 -19.74
C GLU A 478 1.90 31.58 -19.28
N GLN A 479 1.41 31.89 -18.09
CA GLN A 479 1.48 33.24 -17.52
C GLN A 479 2.88 33.58 -17.00
N GLU A 480 3.55 32.63 -16.33
CA GLU A 480 4.95 32.82 -15.86
C GLU A 480 5.97 32.87 -17.02
N ALA A 481 5.68 32.27 -18.16
CA ALA A 481 6.55 32.33 -19.34
C ALA A 481 6.36 33.61 -20.19
N SER A 482 5.33 34.43 -19.88
CA SER A 482 4.99 35.67 -20.55
C SER A 482 5.36 36.94 -19.73
N GLU A 483 5.83 36.79 -18.51
CA GLU A 483 6.47 37.79 -17.70
C GLU A 483 8.02 37.68 -17.79
#